data_db4f526e3a0705b2808e237e849ee125
#
_entry.id   db4f526e3a0705b2808e237e849ee125
#
_cell.length_a   1.000
_cell.length_b   1.000
_cell.length_c   1.000
_cell.angle_alpha   90.00
_cell.angle_beta   90.00
_cell.angle_gamma   90.00
#
_symmetry.space_group_name_H-M   'P 1'
#
loop_
_entity.id
_entity.type
_entity.pdbx_description
1 polymer ?
#
loop_
_entity_poly.entity_id
_entity_poly.type
_entity_poly.pdbx_seq_one_letter_code
_entity_poly.pdbx_strand_id
1 'polypeptide(L)'
;MANKYKIPQLPLSYDLETIAVLKQLNKANKKLAELKGVARTIPNENILISMLALQEARDSSAVENIVTTQDDLYQAGVSDNVRIINPATKEVLRYREAIFEGFEMVRKNKILSNNVIRKVQEKVKQNNAGFLVSPSKALVNQTDGRVIYTPPQDIDEVNEKMSNLERFINDQEMSNLDPLVKMAIIHHQFESIHPFGDGNGRTGRIVNILYLVITDLLDLPILYLSRYITHHKGEYYYLIQAIRDKNTDNAKEWEEWILFILKGVEETAGNTIELVKGISLLMAEYKNVLRPIFDKAYKHELINNLFFHPYTKIEYMQHDMMVQRKTAAKYLDRIVEAGLLEKVKKGRENYYINVKLCNLFLHYNELSEQKTDTIESIIK
;
A
#
# COMPACT_ATOMS: atom_id res chain seq x y z
N MET A 1 6.64 31.68 22.26
CA MET A 1 5.43 30.88 21.99
C MET A 1 5.57 30.33 20.60
N ALA A 2 5.60 29.03 20.42
CA ALA A 2 5.64 28.44 19.08
C ALA A 2 4.37 28.89 18.33
N ASN A 3 4.55 29.42 17.13
CA ASN A 3 3.44 29.87 16.29
C ASN A 3 2.56 28.65 15.98
N LYS A 4 1.33 28.60 16.50
CA LYS A 4 0.45 27.45 16.33
C LYS A 4 0.01 27.41 14.88
N TYR A 5 0.43 26.38 14.12
CA TYR A 5 -0.02 26.17 12.75
C TYR A 5 -1.55 26.15 12.68
N LYS A 6 -2.11 27.00 11.84
CA LYS A 6 -3.54 27.05 11.60
C LYS A 6 -3.86 26.24 10.36
N ILE A 7 -4.47 25.08 10.51
CA ILE A 7 -4.87 24.23 9.41
C ILE A 7 -5.79 25.02 8.45
N PRO A 8 -5.40 25.18 7.17
CA PRO A 8 -6.19 25.97 6.22
C PRO A 8 -7.53 25.27 5.91
N GLN A 9 -8.49 26.07 5.46
CA GLN A 9 -9.70 25.56 4.83
C GLN A 9 -9.37 25.21 3.38
N LEU A 10 -9.84 24.04 2.91
CA LEU A 10 -9.68 23.63 1.52
C LEU A 10 -10.85 24.18 0.68
N PRO A 11 -10.62 24.52 -0.62
CA PRO A 11 -9.34 24.49 -1.32
C PRO A 11 -8.37 25.56 -0.87
N LEU A 12 -7.06 25.32 -1.09
CA LEU A 12 -6.03 26.31 -0.86
C LEU A 12 -6.15 27.48 -1.89
N SER A 13 -5.77 28.66 -1.47
CA SER A 13 -5.85 29.87 -2.32
C SER A 13 -4.62 30.09 -3.21
N TYR A 14 -3.65 29.18 -3.18
CA TYR A 14 -2.42 29.27 -3.97
C TYR A 14 -2.59 28.71 -5.38
N ASP A 15 -1.88 29.26 -6.35
CA ASP A 15 -1.63 28.60 -7.63
C ASP A 15 -0.52 27.57 -7.44
N LEU A 16 -0.92 26.30 -7.34
CA LEU A 16 -0.02 25.17 -7.04
C LEU A 16 0.38 24.37 -8.29
N GLU A 17 -0.22 24.65 -9.43
CA GLU A 17 0.13 24.01 -10.71
C GLU A 17 1.19 24.82 -11.47
N THR A 18 2.29 25.10 -10.78
CA THR A 18 3.45 25.79 -11.35
C THR A 18 4.03 24.98 -12.53
N ILE A 19 4.87 25.63 -13.35
CA ILE A 19 5.56 24.93 -14.46
C ILE A 19 6.36 23.72 -13.97
N ALA A 20 6.95 23.78 -12.78
CA ALA A 20 7.70 22.67 -12.19
C ALA A 20 6.75 21.52 -11.84
N VAL A 21 5.65 21.82 -11.16
CA VAL A 21 4.61 20.84 -10.80
C VAL A 21 4.00 20.22 -12.05
N LEU A 22 3.61 20.99 -13.06
CA LEU A 22 3.02 20.47 -14.30
C LEU A 22 3.96 19.54 -15.07
N LYS A 23 5.27 19.84 -15.10
CA LYS A 23 6.26 18.95 -15.71
C LYS A 23 6.39 17.63 -14.97
N GLN A 24 6.42 17.65 -13.65
CA GLN A 24 6.50 16.45 -12.82
C GLN A 24 5.19 15.65 -12.85
N LEU A 25 4.06 16.34 -12.85
CA LEU A 25 2.72 15.78 -12.99
C LEU A 25 2.56 14.97 -14.28
N ASN A 26 3.06 15.50 -15.40
CA ASN A 26 3.02 14.80 -16.68
C ASN A 26 3.77 13.45 -16.61
N LYS A 27 4.94 13.40 -15.94
CA LYS A 27 5.70 12.16 -15.78
C LYS A 27 4.98 11.17 -14.88
N ALA A 28 4.44 11.65 -13.75
CA ALA A 28 3.70 10.82 -12.80
C ALA A 28 2.44 10.22 -13.44
N ASN A 29 1.62 11.03 -14.11
CA ASN A 29 0.43 10.58 -14.81
C ASN A 29 0.73 9.56 -15.92
N LYS A 30 1.81 9.78 -16.70
CA LYS A 30 2.25 8.82 -17.72
C LYS A 30 2.57 7.46 -17.13
N LYS A 31 3.35 7.43 -16.02
CA LYS A 31 3.70 6.18 -15.34
C LYS A 31 2.49 5.51 -14.69
N LEU A 32 1.60 6.28 -14.12
CA LEU A 32 0.39 5.75 -13.51
C LEU A 32 -0.57 5.14 -14.54
N ALA A 33 -0.74 5.78 -15.71
CA ALA A 33 -1.52 5.24 -16.81
C ALA A 33 -0.90 3.96 -17.40
N GLU A 34 0.44 3.89 -17.52
CA GLU A 34 1.17 2.67 -17.90
C GLU A 34 0.91 1.55 -16.88
N LEU A 35 1.00 1.84 -15.57
CA LEU A 35 0.71 0.88 -14.51
C LEU A 35 -0.73 0.35 -14.59
N LYS A 36 -1.72 1.24 -14.75
CA LYS A 36 -3.12 0.85 -14.92
C LYS A 36 -3.30 -0.13 -16.08
N GLY A 37 -2.64 0.13 -17.22
CA GLY A 37 -2.68 -0.74 -18.40
C GLY A 37 -2.00 -2.09 -18.18
N VAL A 38 -0.80 -2.10 -17.60
CA VAL A 38 -0.02 -3.33 -17.35
C VAL A 38 -0.69 -4.21 -16.30
N ALA A 39 -1.30 -3.64 -15.26
CA ALA A 39 -2.00 -4.41 -14.23
C ALA A 39 -3.11 -5.31 -14.80
N ARG A 40 -3.77 -4.88 -15.88
CA ARG A 40 -4.81 -5.66 -16.57
C ARG A 40 -4.29 -6.91 -17.29
N THR A 41 -2.97 -7.07 -17.43
CA THR A 41 -2.36 -8.28 -18.02
C THR A 41 -2.38 -9.48 -17.07
N ILE A 42 -2.59 -9.26 -15.77
CA ILE A 42 -2.72 -10.32 -14.77
C ILE A 42 -4.18 -10.76 -14.71
N PRO A 43 -4.50 -12.03 -15.05
CA PRO A 43 -5.88 -12.48 -15.19
C PRO A 43 -6.70 -12.43 -13.91
N ASN A 44 -6.06 -12.60 -12.76
CA ASN A 44 -6.69 -12.56 -11.44
C ASN A 44 -6.16 -11.35 -10.66
N GLU A 45 -6.95 -10.28 -10.60
CA GLU A 45 -6.61 -9.03 -9.91
C GLU A 45 -6.23 -9.25 -8.42
N ASN A 46 -6.83 -10.25 -7.77
CA ASN A 46 -6.57 -10.55 -6.36
C ASN A 46 -5.11 -10.96 -6.11
N ILE A 47 -4.42 -11.51 -7.11
CA ILE A 47 -2.99 -11.82 -6.99
C ILE A 47 -2.21 -10.54 -6.74
N LEU A 48 -2.41 -9.52 -7.59
CA LEU A 48 -1.72 -8.23 -7.43
C LEU A 48 -2.10 -7.53 -6.12
N ILE A 49 -3.41 -7.45 -5.84
CA ILE A 49 -3.89 -6.76 -4.63
C ILE A 49 -3.31 -7.43 -3.38
N SER A 50 -3.39 -8.78 -3.28
CA SER A 50 -2.91 -9.50 -2.10
C SER A 50 -1.42 -9.31 -1.87
N MET A 51 -0.62 -9.46 -2.93
CA MET A 51 0.82 -9.43 -2.85
C MET A 51 1.36 -8.03 -2.60
N LEU A 52 0.87 -7.05 -3.36
CA LEU A 52 1.31 -5.66 -3.24
C LEU A 52 0.81 -5.01 -1.95
N ALA A 53 -0.43 -5.32 -1.51
CA ALA A 53 -0.94 -4.83 -0.23
C ALA A 53 -0.11 -5.36 0.96
N LEU A 54 0.46 -6.56 0.86
CA LEU A 54 1.34 -7.09 1.90
C LEU A 54 2.68 -6.32 1.96
N GLN A 55 3.24 -5.94 0.80
CA GLN A 55 4.44 -5.11 0.73
C GLN A 55 4.18 -3.72 1.31
N GLU A 56 3.08 -3.08 0.91
CA GLU A 56 2.67 -1.78 1.45
C GLU A 56 2.49 -1.86 2.97
N ALA A 57 1.81 -2.89 3.46
CA ALA A 57 1.55 -3.06 4.88
C ALA A 57 2.85 -3.15 5.69
N ARG A 58 3.86 -3.85 5.16
CA ARG A 58 5.21 -3.92 5.76
C ARG A 58 5.89 -2.55 5.74
N ASP A 59 5.96 -1.93 4.56
CA ASP A 59 6.71 -0.68 4.38
C ASP A 59 6.02 0.49 5.12
N SER A 60 4.69 0.55 5.10
CA SER A 60 3.90 1.54 5.86
C SER A 60 4.05 1.38 7.37
N SER A 61 4.13 0.13 7.87
CA SER A 61 4.39 -0.12 9.29
C SER A 61 5.83 0.24 9.67
N ALA A 62 6.79 0.04 8.77
CA ALA A 62 8.18 0.43 8.98
C ALA A 62 8.37 1.96 9.08
N VAL A 63 7.54 2.78 8.41
CA VAL A 63 7.51 4.24 8.63
C VAL A 63 7.27 4.56 10.11
N GLU A 64 6.41 3.78 10.77
CA GLU A 64 6.05 3.90 12.20
C GLU A 64 6.97 3.07 13.13
N ASN A 65 8.14 2.61 12.63
CA ASN A 65 9.10 1.76 13.35
C ASN A 65 8.55 0.38 13.79
N ILE A 66 7.50 -0.13 13.13
CA ILE A 66 6.97 -1.48 13.33
C ILE A 66 7.61 -2.38 12.28
N VAL A 67 8.58 -3.21 12.69
CA VAL A 67 9.39 -4.03 11.79
C VAL A 67 9.01 -5.50 11.89
N THR A 68 8.85 -6.16 10.74
CA THR A 68 8.65 -7.60 10.61
C THR A 68 9.35 -8.11 9.36
N THR A 69 9.68 -9.39 9.33
CA THR A 69 10.33 -10.02 8.16
C THR A 69 9.28 -10.45 7.12
N GLN A 70 9.69 -10.54 5.88
CA GLN A 70 8.82 -11.03 4.81
C GLN A 70 8.46 -12.49 5.00
N ASP A 71 9.38 -13.29 5.53
CA ASP A 71 9.15 -14.70 5.87
C ASP A 71 8.08 -14.85 6.95
N ASP A 72 8.14 -14.05 8.03
CA ASP A 72 7.11 -14.01 9.06
C ASP A 72 5.72 -13.68 8.50
N LEU A 73 5.66 -12.74 7.54
CA LEU A 73 4.41 -12.34 6.91
C LEU A 73 3.82 -13.43 6.04
N TYR A 74 4.65 -14.09 5.20
CA TYR A 74 4.17 -15.20 4.36
C TYR A 74 3.75 -16.40 5.21
N GLN A 75 4.52 -16.74 6.24
CA GLN A 75 4.17 -17.83 7.16
C GLN A 75 2.90 -17.53 7.94
N ALA A 76 2.74 -16.30 8.44
CA ALA A 76 1.55 -15.88 9.18
C ALA A 76 0.29 -15.89 8.30
N GLY A 77 0.43 -15.55 7.01
CA GLY A 77 -0.68 -15.63 6.04
C GLY A 77 -1.15 -17.05 5.76
N VAL A 78 -0.36 -18.06 6.14
CA VAL A 78 -0.60 -19.48 5.86
C VAL A 78 -0.83 -20.31 7.14
N SER A 79 -0.55 -19.75 8.33
CA SER A 79 -0.61 -20.47 9.62
C SER A 79 -1.99 -20.33 10.27
N ASP A 80 -2.62 -21.47 10.56
CA ASP A 80 -3.85 -21.51 11.37
C ASP A 80 -3.60 -21.22 12.87
N ASN A 81 -2.32 -21.19 13.30
CA ASN A 81 -1.92 -20.94 14.67
C ASN A 81 -1.68 -19.45 14.95
N VAL A 82 -2.76 -18.68 15.10
CA VAL A 82 -2.75 -17.25 15.49
C VAL A 82 -1.95 -16.96 16.79
N ARG A 83 -1.68 -17.97 17.61
CA ARG A 83 -0.98 -17.83 18.89
C ARG A 83 0.53 -17.62 18.78
N ILE A 84 1.14 -17.94 17.62
CA ILE A 84 2.62 -17.86 17.44
C ILE A 84 3.04 -16.60 16.68
N ILE A 85 2.07 -15.82 16.15
CA ILE A 85 2.37 -14.63 15.35
C ILE A 85 2.76 -13.48 16.28
N ASN A 86 3.93 -12.87 16.06
CA ASN A 86 4.37 -11.72 16.84
C ASN A 86 3.46 -10.50 16.63
N PRO A 87 3.40 -9.56 17.61
CA PRO A 87 2.51 -8.40 17.53
C PRO A 87 2.72 -7.53 16.29
N ALA A 88 3.97 -7.31 15.86
CA ALA A 88 4.29 -6.52 14.67
C ALA A 88 3.72 -7.16 13.41
N THR A 89 3.90 -8.48 13.23
CA THR A 89 3.34 -9.21 12.10
C THR A 89 1.80 -9.15 12.07
N LYS A 90 1.14 -9.26 13.25
CA LYS A 90 -0.32 -9.08 13.34
C LYS A 90 -0.76 -7.69 12.89
N GLU A 91 -0.03 -6.67 13.27
CA GLU A 91 -0.34 -5.28 12.93
C GLU A 91 -0.20 -5.03 11.43
N VAL A 92 0.83 -5.61 10.79
CA VAL A 92 1.00 -5.56 9.33
C VAL A 92 -0.13 -6.29 8.60
N LEU A 93 -0.55 -7.46 9.07
CA LEU A 93 -1.68 -8.18 8.47
C LEU A 93 -2.99 -7.41 8.58
N ARG A 94 -3.26 -6.74 9.71
CA ARG A 94 -4.43 -5.87 9.88
C ARG A 94 -4.43 -4.69 8.91
N TYR A 95 -3.27 -4.10 8.68
CA TYR A 95 -3.13 -3.04 7.70
C TYR A 95 -3.50 -3.52 6.28
N ARG A 96 -3.02 -4.70 5.88
CA ARG A 96 -3.42 -5.33 4.61
C ARG A 96 -4.94 -5.52 4.54
N GLU A 97 -5.55 -6.05 5.60
CA GLU A 97 -7.01 -6.22 5.66
C GLU A 97 -7.75 -4.88 5.57
N ALA A 98 -7.20 -3.81 6.16
CA ALA A 98 -7.77 -2.47 6.07
C ALA A 98 -7.76 -1.91 4.64
N ILE A 99 -6.70 -2.19 3.85
CA ILE A 99 -6.67 -1.84 2.43
C ILE A 99 -7.80 -2.55 1.68
N PHE A 100 -7.99 -3.87 1.88
CA PHE A 100 -9.05 -4.62 1.22
C PHE A 100 -10.44 -4.11 1.59
N GLU A 101 -10.71 -3.92 2.87
CA GLU A 101 -12.01 -3.43 3.33
C GLU A 101 -12.31 -2.03 2.79
N GLY A 102 -11.34 -1.12 2.87
CA GLY A 102 -11.46 0.22 2.29
C GLY A 102 -11.70 0.19 0.79
N PHE A 103 -10.98 -0.66 0.06
CA PHE A 103 -11.13 -0.82 -1.39
C PHE A 103 -12.53 -1.33 -1.77
N GLU A 104 -13.04 -2.36 -1.10
CA GLU A 104 -14.39 -2.86 -1.37
C GLU A 104 -15.46 -1.80 -1.07
N MET A 105 -15.28 -1.01 0.00
CA MET A 105 -16.21 0.08 0.33
C MET A 105 -16.21 1.16 -0.75
N VAL A 106 -15.05 1.64 -1.20
CA VAL A 106 -14.98 2.71 -2.23
C VAL A 106 -15.37 2.19 -3.62
N ARG A 107 -15.05 0.94 -3.95
CA ARG A 107 -15.45 0.29 -5.20
C ARG A 107 -16.96 0.21 -5.33
N LYS A 108 -17.65 -0.10 -4.22
CA LYS A 108 -19.11 -0.19 -4.14
C LYS A 108 -19.77 1.19 -4.15
N ASN A 109 -19.29 2.10 -3.31
CA ASN A 109 -19.96 3.36 -3.03
C ASN A 109 -19.52 4.52 -3.93
N LYS A 110 -18.36 4.39 -4.60
CA LYS A 110 -17.72 5.43 -5.43
C LYS A 110 -17.45 6.75 -4.67
N ILE A 111 -17.28 6.66 -3.35
CA ILE A 111 -17.05 7.79 -2.46
C ILE A 111 -16.05 7.41 -1.36
N LEU A 112 -15.13 8.30 -1.03
CA LEU A 112 -14.20 8.16 0.10
C LEU A 112 -14.67 9.10 1.23
N SER A 113 -15.60 8.62 2.03
CA SER A 113 -16.21 9.36 3.12
C SER A 113 -15.45 9.21 4.44
N ASN A 114 -15.72 10.10 5.39
CA ASN A 114 -15.25 9.98 6.77
C ASN A 114 -15.64 8.65 7.42
N ASN A 115 -16.77 8.05 7.02
CA ASN A 115 -17.14 6.72 7.49
C ASN A 115 -16.21 5.64 6.97
N VAL A 116 -15.79 5.70 5.69
CA VAL A 116 -14.77 4.78 5.13
C VAL A 116 -13.45 4.97 5.87
N ILE A 117 -13.01 6.21 6.09
CA ILE A 117 -11.76 6.51 6.80
C ILE A 117 -11.77 5.95 8.24
N ARG A 118 -12.89 6.10 8.96
CA ARG A 118 -13.05 5.51 10.31
C ARG A 118 -13.00 3.98 10.29
N LYS A 119 -13.65 3.34 9.31
CA LYS A 119 -13.61 1.88 9.17
C LYS A 119 -12.22 1.36 8.85
N VAL A 120 -11.48 2.04 8.00
CA VAL A 120 -10.08 1.73 7.72
C VAL A 120 -9.24 1.81 9.00
N GLN A 121 -9.35 2.90 9.76
CA GLN A 121 -8.62 3.06 11.02
C GLN A 121 -9.02 2.01 12.07
N GLU A 122 -10.34 1.75 12.22
CA GLU A 122 -10.86 0.70 13.11
C GLU A 122 -10.20 -0.65 12.80
N LYS A 123 -10.03 -0.99 11.51
CA LYS A 123 -9.38 -2.22 11.10
C LYS A 123 -7.89 -2.23 11.39
N VAL A 124 -7.19 -1.12 11.13
CA VAL A 124 -5.74 -0.97 11.42
C VAL A 124 -5.46 -1.14 12.91
N LYS A 125 -6.25 -0.53 13.80
CA LYS A 125 -5.99 -0.47 15.24
C LYS A 125 -6.87 -1.36 16.08
N GLN A 126 -7.91 -1.97 15.47
CA GLN A 126 -8.92 -2.77 16.18
C GLN A 126 -9.58 -2.02 17.34
N ASN A 127 -9.87 -0.74 17.13
CA ASN A 127 -10.68 0.06 18.03
C ASN A 127 -11.65 0.93 17.22
N ASN A 128 -12.80 1.22 17.78
CA ASN A 128 -13.87 2.00 17.15
C ASN A 128 -14.09 3.37 17.81
N ALA A 129 -13.04 3.95 18.39
CA ALA A 129 -13.14 5.23 19.11
C ALA A 129 -13.57 6.40 18.20
N GLY A 130 -13.44 6.26 16.89
CA GLY A 130 -13.78 7.32 15.95
C GLY A 130 -12.79 8.48 15.97
N PHE A 131 -13.24 9.66 15.55
CA PHE A 131 -12.43 10.88 15.69
C PHE A 131 -12.34 11.26 17.16
N LEU A 132 -11.15 11.61 17.59
CA LEU A 132 -10.88 11.77 18.99
C LEU A 132 -9.77 12.79 19.20
N VAL A 133 -9.97 13.65 20.16
CA VAL A 133 -8.95 14.55 20.66
C VAL A 133 -8.34 13.91 21.90
N SER A 134 -7.02 13.79 21.89
CA SER A 134 -6.27 13.42 23.10
C SER A 134 -5.71 14.71 23.70
N PRO A 135 -6.22 15.17 24.85
CA PRO A 135 -5.67 16.34 25.51
C PRO A 135 -4.16 16.18 25.67
N SER A 136 -3.39 17.21 25.33
CA SER A 136 -1.92 17.18 25.34
C SER A 136 -1.24 16.27 24.30
N LYS A 137 -1.95 15.77 23.28
CA LYS A 137 -1.31 15.01 22.22
C LYS A 137 -0.50 15.95 21.34
N ALA A 138 0.80 15.85 21.44
CA ALA A 138 1.76 16.51 20.59
C ALA A 138 2.58 15.48 19.84
N LEU A 139 2.93 15.77 18.58
CA LEU A 139 3.93 14.99 17.86
C LEU A 139 5.29 15.43 18.37
N VAL A 140 6.03 14.48 18.91
CA VAL A 140 7.35 14.73 19.52
C VAL A 140 8.45 14.07 18.70
N ASN A 141 9.59 14.71 18.65
CA ASN A 141 10.81 14.10 18.13
C ASN A 141 11.24 12.97 19.11
N GLN A 142 11.32 11.75 18.60
CA GLN A 142 11.69 10.58 19.42
C GLN A 142 13.12 10.63 19.96
N THR A 143 13.99 11.43 19.32
CA THR A 143 15.42 11.53 19.72
C THR A 143 15.63 12.47 20.88
N ASP A 144 14.95 13.63 20.90
CA ASP A 144 15.20 14.70 21.87
C ASP A 144 13.93 15.14 22.65
N GLY A 145 12.78 14.51 22.41
CA GLY A 145 11.52 14.77 23.10
C GLY A 145 10.89 16.14 22.81
N ARG A 146 11.44 16.93 21.86
CA ARG A 146 10.87 18.23 21.49
C ARG A 146 9.52 18.05 20.79
N VAL A 147 8.57 18.92 21.16
CA VAL A 147 7.29 19.02 20.45
C VAL A 147 7.54 19.58 19.06
N ILE A 148 7.21 18.79 18.03
CA ILE A 148 7.32 19.16 16.62
C ILE A 148 6.03 19.85 16.17
N TYR A 149 4.88 19.27 16.52
CA TYR A 149 3.58 19.75 16.11
C TYR A 149 2.50 19.36 17.11
N THR A 150 1.55 20.27 17.34
CA THR A 150 0.36 20.01 18.16
C THR A 150 -0.88 20.07 17.26
N PRO A 151 -1.53 18.92 16.99
CA PRO A 151 -2.77 18.86 16.22
C PRO A 151 -3.90 19.61 16.94
N PRO A 152 -5.06 19.84 16.30
CA PRO A 152 -6.24 20.41 16.93
C PRO A 152 -6.57 19.71 18.27
N GLN A 153 -6.89 20.51 19.29
CA GLN A 153 -7.18 20.03 20.66
C GLN A 153 -8.68 20.13 20.96
N ASP A 154 -9.49 20.49 19.99
CA ASP A 154 -10.94 20.58 20.07
C ASP A 154 -11.58 19.61 19.07
N ILE A 155 -12.54 18.80 19.54
CA ILE A 155 -13.24 17.81 18.71
C ILE A 155 -14.10 18.45 17.63
N ASP A 156 -14.64 19.63 17.88
CA ASP A 156 -15.47 20.34 16.91
C ASP A 156 -14.57 20.89 15.77
N GLU A 157 -13.36 21.37 16.08
CA GLU A 157 -12.36 21.74 15.07
C GLU A 157 -11.95 20.52 14.23
N VAL A 158 -11.70 19.37 14.85
CA VAL A 158 -11.40 18.12 14.13
C VAL A 158 -12.53 17.73 13.20
N ASN A 159 -13.77 17.73 13.69
CA ASN A 159 -14.94 17.38 12.88
C ASN A 159 -15.16 18.34 11.72
N GLU A 160 -15.00 19.64 11.94
CA GLU A 160 -15.10 20.68 10.89
C GLU A 160 -14.04 20.44 9.81
N LYS A 161 -12.76 20.24 10.19
CA LYS A 161 -11.67 20.02 9.25
C LYS A 161 -11.83 18.70 8.49
N MET A 162 -12.26 17.63 9.15
CA MET A 162 -12.55 16.36 8.48
C MET A 162 -13.75 16.44 7.54
N SER A 163 -14.78 17.21 7.86
CA SER A 163 -15.91 17.46 6.96
C SER A 163 -15.51 18.27 5.74
N ASN A 164 -14.65 19.25 5.91
CA ASN A 164 -14.08 20.02 4.80
C ASN A 164 -13.19 19.14 3.91
N LEU A 165 -12.35 18.27 4.51
CA LEU A 165 -11.51 17.34 3.80
C LEU A 165 -12.34 16.32 2.99
N GLU A 166 -13.41 15.77 3.57
CA GLU A 166 -14.31 14.86 2.87
C GLU A 166 -14.96 15.51 1.64
N ARG A 167 -15.41 16.77 1.77
CA ARG A 167 -15.94 17.52 0.63
C ARG A 167 -14.86 17.75 -0.43
N PHE A 168 -13.65 18.14 -0.05
CA PHE A 168 -12.55 18.36 -0.97
C PHE A 168 -12.14 17.09 -1.72
N ILE A 169 -12.23 15.91 -1.07
CA ILE A 169 -11.97 14.61 -1.68
C ILE A 169 -13.00 14.30 -2.76
N ASN A 170 -14.30 14.50 -2.47
CA ASN A 170 -15.39 13.91 -3.26
C ASN A 170 -16.09 14.90 -4.20
N ASP A 171 -15.99 16.21 -3.92
CA ASP A 171 -16.61 17.25 -4.73
C ASP A 171 -15.61 17.75 -5.79
N GLN A 172 -15.88 17.40 -7.04
CA GLN A 172 -15.02 17.78 -8.17
C GLN A 172 -15.15 19.28 -8.52
N GLU A 173 -16.28 19.91 -8.20
CA GLU A 173 -16.49 21.33 -8.47
C GLU A 173 -15.76 22.25 -7.46
N MET A 174 -15.38 21.69 -6.32
CA MET A 174 -14.68 22.44 -5.26
C MET A 174 -13.25 22.86 -5.66
N SER A 175 -12.60 22.14 -6.59
CA SER A 175 -11.23 22.43 -7.04
C SER A 175 -10.96 21.82 -8.41
N ASN A 176 -10.34 22.61 -9.31
CA ASN A 176 -9.94 22.18 -10.65
C ASN A 176 -8.51 21.59 -10.70
N LEU A 177 -7.84 21.43 -9.56
CA LEU A 177 -6.50 20.85 -9.49
C LEU A 177 -6.49 19.41 -9.97
N ASP A 178 -5.40 19.01 -10.61
CA ASP A 178 -5.19 17.60 -10.98
C ASP A 178 -5.33 16.68 -9.75
N PRO A 179 -5.94 15.50 -9.89
CA PRO A 179 -6.13 14.57 -8.78
C PRO A 179 -4.85 14.20 -8.04
N LEU A 180 -3.67 14.12 -8.69
CA LEU A 180 -2.42 13.83 -7.98
C LEU A 180 -1.95 15.01 -7.12
N VAL A 181 -2.20 16.25 -7.56
CA VAL A 181 -1.94 17.45 -6.76
C VAL A 181 -2.90 17.48 -5.57
N LYS A 182 -4.19 17.21 -5.80
CA LYS A 182 -5.19 17.06 -4.72
C LYS A 182 -4.79 15.98 -3.72
N MET A 183 -4.28 14.82 -4.17
CA MET A 183 -3.83 13.75 -3.29
C MET A 183 -2.71 14.21 -2.34
N ALA A 184 -1.74 14.97 -2.83
CA ALA A 184 -0.68 15.52 -1.99
C ALA A 184 -1.24 16.47 -0.91
N ILE A 185 -2.20 17.31 -1.26
CA ILE A 185 -2.89 18.21 -0.33
C ILE A 185 -3.70 17.43 0.69
N ILE A 186 -4.47 16.44 0.25
CA ILE A 186 -5.28 15.54 1.10
C ILE A 186 -4.40 14.87 2.16
N HIS A 187 -3.27 14.35 1.74
CA HIS A 187 -2.34 13.66 2.64
C HIS A 187 -1.79 14.58 3.72
N HIS A 188 -1.26 15.75 3.34
CA HIS A 188 -0.77 16.74 4.31
C HIS A 188 -1.86 17.22 5.26
N GLN A 189 -3.05 17.51 4.72
CA GLN A 189 -4.19 17.97 5.50
C GLN A 189 -4.62 16.93 6.55
N PHE A 190 -4.74 15.65 6.14
CA PHE A 190 -5.09 14.56 7.03
C PHE A 190 -4.04 14.38 8.13
N GLU A 191 -2.74 14.38 7.79
CA GLU A 191 -1.64 14.29 8.75
C GLU A 191 -1.60 15.50 9.71
N SER A 192 -2.10 16.66 9.29
CA SER A 192 -2.17 17.86 10.12
C SER A 192 -3.39 17.88 11.03
N ILE A 193 -4.55 17.40 10.57
CA ILE A 193 -5.75 17.23 11.40
C ILE A 193 -5.50 16.17 12.46
N HIS A 194 -4.85 15.08 12.09
CA HIS A 194 -4.47 13.98 12.97
C HIS A 194 -5.65 13.42 13.80
N PRO A 195 -6.75 13.00 13.13
CA PRO A 195 -8.08 12.88 13.76
C PRO A 195 -8.24 11.69 14.69
N PHE A 196 -7.27 10.78 14.79
CA PHE A 196 -7.36 9.58 15.60
C PHE A 196 -6.35 9.57 16.76
N GLY A 197 -6.65 8.81 17.80
CA GLY A 197 -5.73 8.57 18.90
C GLY A 197 -4.43 7.89 18.47
N ASP A 198 -4.51 6.98 17.48
CA ASP A 198 -3.37 6.23 16.92
C ASP A 198 -3.70 5.75 15.51
N GLY A 199 -2.66 5.45 14.71
CA GLY A 199 -2.78 4.92 13.36
C GLY A 199 -3.06 5.96 12.27
N ASN A 200 -2.89 7.27 12.55
CA ASN A 200 -3.13 8.33 11.57
C ASN A 200 -2.26 8.16 10.32
N GLY A 201 -0.94 8.04 10.45
CA GLY A 201 -0.04 7.88 9.32
C GLY A 201 -0.40 6.70 8.41
N ARG A 202 -0.68 5.53 9.00
CA ARG A 202 -1.11 4.35 8.25
C ARG A 202 -2.47 4.56 7.58
N THR A 203 -3.42 5.16 8.28
CA THR A 203 -4.74 5.48 7.69
C THR A 203 -4.61 6.49 6.57
N GLY A 204 -3.82 7.56 6.73
CA GLY A 204 -3.56 8.57 5.70
C GLY A 204 -2.94 7.97 4.43
N ARG A 205 -2.02 7.02 4.56
CA ARG A 205 -1.44 6.33 3.40
C ARG A 205 -2.46 5.43 2.70
N ILE A 206 -3.37 4.76 3.41
CA ILE A 206 -4.49 4.04 2.80
C ILE A 206 -5.46 5.02 2.09
N VAL A 207 -5.74 6.18 2.68
CA VAL A 207 -6.58 7.22 2.05
C VAL A 207 -6.03 7.61 0.68
N ASN A 208 -4.70 7.79 0.53
CA ASN A 208 -4.08 8.07 -0.77
C ASN A 208 -4.35 6.96 -1.80
N ILE A 209 -4.19 5.70 -1.40
CA ILE A 209 -4.43 4.54 -2.26
C ILE A 209 -5.89 4.50 -2.73
N LEU A 210 -6.83 4.69 -1.80
CA LEU A 210 -8.26 4.69 -2.10
C LEU A 210 -8.67 5.89 -2.96
N TYR A 211 -8.01 7.03 -2.76
CA TYR A 211 -8.25 8.24 -3.56
C TYR A 211 -7.90 8.02 -5.04
N LEU A 212 -6.79 7.34 -5.35
CA LEU A 212 -6.44 6.99 -6.73
C LEU A 212 -7.49 6.08 -7.40
N VAL A 213 -8.18 5.26 -6.60
CA VAL A 213 -9.23 4.38 -7.12
C VAL A 213 -10.52 5.16 -7.39
N ILE A 214 -10.96 6.05 -6.48
CA ILE A 214 -12.20 6.80 -6.69
C ILE A 214 -12.10 7.85 -7.80
N THR A 215 -10.87 8.32 -8.08
CA THR A 215 -10.59 9.27 -9.19
C THR A 215 -10.32 8.55 -10.51
N ASP A 216 -10.49 7.22 -10.57
CA ASP A 216 -10.24 6.40 -11.76
C ASP A 216 -8.82 6.48 -12.32
N LEU A 217 -7.86 6.96 -11.55
CA LEU A 217 -6.45 6.91 -11.92
C LEU A 217 -5.91 5.48 -11.89
N LEU A 218 -6.43 4.64 -11.01
CA LEU A 218 -6.17 3.20 -10.95
C LEU A 218 -7.46 2.41 -10.80
N ASP A 219 -7.52 1.21 -11.39
CA ASP A 219 -8.65 0.28 -11.18
C ASP A 219 -8.50 -0.49 -9.86
N LEU A 220 -7.26 -0.67 -9.40
CA LEU A 220 -6.86 -1.49 -8.25
C LEU A 220 -6.01 -0.69 -7.27
N PRO A 221 -6.04 -1.01 -5.97
CA PRO A 221 -5.23 -0.35 -4.95
C PRO A 221 -3.79 -0.89 -4.97
N ILE A 222 -3.00 -0.53 -6.00
CA ILE A 222 -1.69 -1.13 -6.28
C ILE A 222 -0.53 -0.13 -6.35
N LEU A 223 -0.75 1.17 -6.10
CA LEU A 223 0.32 2.17 -5.97
C LEU A 223 0.58 2.45 -4.49
N TYR A 224 1.73 2.06 -4.00
CA TYR A 224 2.08 2.09 -2.60
C TYR A 224 3.28 2.99 -2.31
N LEU A 225 2.99 4.23 -1.85
CA LEU A 225 4.00 5.26 -1.61
C LEU A 225 4.86 5.02 -0.37
N SER A 226 4.46 4.08 0.53
CA SER A 226 5.13 3.91 1.82
C SER A 226 6.60 3.54 1.67
N ARG A 227 6.94 2.79 0.63
CA ARG A 227 8.32 2.44 0.36
C ARG A 227 9.16 3.68 -0.01
N TYR A 228 8.65 4.50 -0.93
CA TYR A 228 9.30 5.76 -1.28
C TYR A 228 9.47 6.66 -0.04
N ILE A 229 8.42 6.77 0.76
CA ILE A 229 8.45 7.52 2.03
C ILE A 229 9.50 6.95 2.99
N THR A 230 9.62 5.62 3.11
CA THR A 230 10.60 4.98 4.01
C THR A 230 12.04 5.31 3.60
N HIS A 231 12.34 5.28 2.29
CA HIS A 231 13.67 5.64 1.77
C HIS A 231 13.98 7.14 1.87
N HIS A 232 12.96 8.00 1.85
CA HIS A 232 13.07 9.45 1.95
C HIS A 232 12.46 9.99 3.24
N LYS A 233 12.52 9.20 4.34
CA LYS A 233 11.80 9.49 5.59
C LYS A 233 12.15 10.85 6.18
N GLY A 234 13.42 11.24 6.16
CA GLY A 234 13.86 12.55 6.64
C GLY A 234 13.28 13.71 5.84
N GLU A 235 13.30 13.62 4.51
CA GLU A 235 12.74 14.62 3.61
C GLU A 235 11.20 14.71 3.76
N TYR A 236 10.52 13.56 3.83
CA TYR A 236 9.08 13.50 4.05
C TYR A 236 8.63 14.28 5.30
N TYR A 237 9.24 14.03 6.45
CA TYR A 237 8.89 14.73 7.68
C TYR A 237 9.32 16.19 7.67
N TYR A 238 10.45 16.51 7.04
CA TYR A 238 10.90 17.89 6.86
C TYR A 238 9.89 18.70 6.04
N LEU A 239 9.42 18.19 4.89
CA LEU A 239 8.49 18.89 4.02
C LEU A 239 7.10 19.08 4.65
N ILE A 240 6.59 18.07 5.34
CA ILE A 240 5.34 18.23 6.12
C ILE A 240 5.49 19.35 7.14
N GLN A 241 6.61 19.39 7.86
CA GLN A 241 6.82 20.37 8.92
C GLN A 241 7.12 21.76 8.36
N ALA A 242 7.81 21.87 7.22
CA ALA A 242 8.10 23.16 6.58
C ALA A 242 6.83 23.96 6.27
N ILE A 243 5.77 23.29 5.77
CA ILE A 243 4.47 23.92 5.54
C ILE A 243 3.88 24.46 6.87
N ARG A 244 3.99 23.68 7.94
CA ARG A 244 3.44 24.02 9.26
C ARG A 244 4.21 25.18 9.92
N ASP A 245 5.53 25.20 9.78
CA ASP A 245 6.40 26.20 10.39
C ASP A 245 6.19 27.59 9.77
N LYS A 246 5.97 27.64 8.46
CA LYS A 246 5.64 28.89 7.76
C LYS A 246 4.26 29.42 8.10
N ASN A 247 3.30 28.52 8.36
CA ASN A 247 1.91 28.80 8.73
C ASN A 247 1.11 29.61 7.69
N THR A 248 1.62 30.73 7.23
CA THR A 248 1.08 31.58 6.15
C THR A 248 2.17 31.88 5.15
N ASP A 249 1.80 32.24 3.92
CA ASP A 249 2.74 32.49 2.81
C ASP A 249 3.70 31.31 2.57
N ASN A 250 3.13 30.12 2.52
CA ASN A 250 3.82 28.84 2.39
C ASN A 250 3.60 28.17 1.02
N ALA A 251 3.33 28.95 -0.02
CA ALA A 251 3.11 28.44 -1.38
C ALA A 251 4.32 27.65 -1.91
N LYS A 252 5.55 28.09 -1.59
CA LYS A 252 6.78 27.39 -1.98
C LYS A 252 6.92 26.03 -1.27
N GLU A 253 6.64 25.97 0.01
CA GLU A 253 6.69 24.76 0.79
C GLU A 253 5.62 23.75 0.32
N TRP A 254 4.44 24.24 -0.11
CA TRP A 254 3.44 23.42 -0.78
C TRP A 254 3.91 22.88 -2.13
N GLU A 255 4.58 23.70 -2.95
CA GLU A 255 5.17 23.27 -4.21
C GLU A 255 6.20 22.16 -4.00
N GLU A 256 7.13 22.32 -3.06
CA GLU A 256 8.16 21.34 -2.73
C GLU A 256 7.54 20.01 -2.24
N TRP A 257 6.51 20.09 -1.40
CA TRP A 257 5.75 18.92 -0.94
C TRP A 257 5.04 18.19 -2.09
N ILE A 258 4.35 18.93 -2.96
CA ILE A 258 3.66 18.35 -4.11
C ILE A 258 4.66 17.68 -5.04
N LEU A 259 5.78 18.31 -5.35
CA LEU A 259 6.84 17.73 -6.17
C LEU A 259 7.40 16.43 -5.56
N PHE A 260 7.58 16.38 -4.25
CA PHE A 260 8.00 15.18 -3.53
C PHE A 260 7.01 14.04 -3.72
N ILE A 261 5.72 14.28 -3.53
CA ILE A 261 4.67 13.26 -3.69
C ILE A 261 4.58 12.81 -5.16
N LEU A 262 4.59 13.74 -6.12
CA LEU A 262 4.52 13.41 -7.55
C LEU A 262 5.74 12.58 -8.02
N LYS A 263 6.93 12.87 -7.50
CA LYS A 263 8.13 12.06 -7.75
C LYS A 263 7.98 10.66 -7.17
N GLY A 264 7.45 10.55 -5.95
CA GLY A 264 7.11 9.28 -5.33
C GLY A 264 6.13 8.46 -6.17
N VAL A 265 5.10 9.08 -6.75
CA VAL A 265 4.15 8.43 -7.66
C VAL A 265 4.87 7.93 -8.92
N GLU A 266 5.71 8.76 -9.57
CA GLU A 266 6.46 8.37 -10.78
C GLU A 266 7.35 7.16 -10.53
N GLU A 267 8.18 7.20 -9.48
CA GLU A 267 9.14 6.15 -9.15
C GLU A 267 8.43 4.86 -8.73
N THR A 268 7.45 4.97 -7.86
CA THR A 268 6.70 3.80 -7.37
C THR A 268 5.91 3.13 -8.49
N ALA A 269 5.25 3.90 -9.36
CA ALA A 269 4.55 3.35 -10.51
C ALA A 269 5.52 2.64 -11.47
N GLY A 270 6.69 3.23 -11.73
CA GLY A 270 7.74 2.61 -12.54
C GLY A 270 8.20 1.27 -11.99
N ASN A 271 8.52 1.21 -10.71
CA ASN A 271 8.94 -0.02 -10.04
C ASN A 271 7.83 -1.08 -10.03
N THR A 272 6.58 -0.67 -9.78
CA THR A 272 5.43 -1.60 -9.77
C THR A 272 5.15 -2.16 -11.17
N ILE A 273 5.34 -1.38 -12.23
CA ILE A 273 5.22 -1.86 -13.62
C ILE A 273 6.18 -3.01 -13.87
N GLU A 274 7.45 -2.85 -13.49
CA GLU A 274 8.47 -3.90 -13.70
C GLU A 274 8.14 -5.16 -12.89
N LEU A 275 7.67 -5.01 -11.67
CA LEU A 275 7.21 -6.13 -10.85
C LEU A 275 6.03 -6.88 -11.50
N VAL A 276 5.01 -6.15 -11.99
CA VAL A 276 3.84 -6.76 -12.65
C VAL A 276 4.25 -7.48 -13.93
N LYS A 277 5.15 -6.90 -14.73
CA LYS A 277 5.73 -7.57 -15.91
C LYS A 277 6.46 -8.85 -15.53
N GLY A 278 7.29 -8.81 -14.47
CA GLY A 278 7.99 -9.99 -13.95
C GLY A 278 7.03 -11.08 -13.49
N ILE A 279 5.97 -10.75 -12.76
CA ILE A 279 4.91 -11.69 -12.37
C ILE A 279 4.26 -12.31 -13.61
N SER A 280 3.92 -11.50 -14.62
CA SER A 280 3.28 -11.98 -15.84
C SER A 280 4.17 -12.98 -16.61
N LEU A 281 5.47 -12.68 -16.74
CA LEU A 281 6.45 -13.57 -17.37
C LEU A 281 6.59 -14.88 -16.59
N LEU A 282 6.70 -14.80 -15.27
CA LEU A 282 6.81 -15.99 -14.41
C LEU A 282 5.53 -16.85 -14.48
N MET A 283 4.35 -16.24 -14.52
CA MET A 283 3.09 -16.97 -14.72
C MET A 283 3.07 -17.71 -16.07
N ALA A 284 3.58 -17.07 -17.13
CA ALA A 284 3.67 -17.70 -18.45
C ALA A 284 4.64 -18.90 -18.45
N GLU A 285 5.81 -18.76 -17.81
CA GLU A 285 6.77 -19.86 -17.62
C GLU A 285 6.13 -21.05 -16.90
N TYR A 286 5.51 -20.81 -15.74
CA TYR A 286 4.83 -21.87 -14.96
C TYR A 286 3.73 -22.55 -15.76
N LYS A 287 2.93 -21.78 -16.50
CA LYS A 287 1.88 -22.30 -17.38
C LYS A 287 2.43 -23.25 -18.44
N ASN A 288 3.56 -22.88 -19.07
CA ASN A 288 4.18 -23.70 -20.11
C ASN A 288 4.72 -25.02 -19.55
N VAL A 289 5.27 -25.04 -18.33
CA VAL A 289 5.75 -26.26 -17.66
C VAL A 289 4.58 -27.10 -17.15
N LEU A 290 3.58 -26.50 -16.53
CA LEU A 290 2.50 -27.24 -15.84
C LEU A 290 1.45 -27.82 -16.80
N ARG A 291 1.20 -27.18 -17.94
CA ARG A 291 0.23 -27.70 -18.95
C ARG A 291 0.56 -29.14 -19.40
N PRO A 292 1.76 -29.47 -19.90
CA PRO A 292 2.07 -30.85 -20.29
C PRO A 292 2.12 -31.82 -19.10
N ILE A 293 2.48 -31.35 -17.89
CA ILE A 293 2.52 -32.19 -16.70
C ILE A 293 1.12 -32.63 -16.27
N PHE A 294 0.15 -31.71 -16.28
CA PHE A 294 -1.20 -31.98 -15.78
C PHE A 294 -2.21 -32.35 -16.86
N ASP A 295 -1.92 -32.06 -18.15
CA ASP A 295 -2.77 -32.37 -19.30
C ASP A 295 -4.25 -31.99 -19.05
N LYS A 296 -5.17 -32.96 -19.08
CA LYS A 296 -6.61 -32.76 -18.81
C LYS A 296 -6.93 -32.30 -17.38
N ALA A 297 -6.02 -32.52 -16.43
CA ALA A 297 -6.18 -32.06 -15.05
C ALA A 297 -5.69 -30.60 -14.85
N TYR A 298 -5.05 -30.02 -15.87
CA TYR A 298 -4.64 -28.60 -15.79
C TYR A 298 -5.85 -27.69 -15.75
N LYS A 299 -5.86 -26.78 -14.76
CA LYS A 299 -6.85 -25.72 -14.61
C LYS A 299 -6.15 -24.40 -14.29
N HIS A 300 -6.80 -23.28 -14.60
CA HIS A 300 -6.27 -21.94 -14.28
C HIS A 300 -6.12 -21.71 -12.77
N GLU A 301 -6.95 -22.34 -11.97
CA GLU A 301 -6.92 -22.28 -10.50
C GLU A 301 -5.60 -22.80 -9.95
N LEU A 302 -4.90 -23.70 -10.66
CA LEU A 302 -3.58 -24.17 -10.29
C LEU A 302 -2.56 -23.04 -10.27
N ILE A 303 -2.49 -22.25 -11.35
CA ILE A 303 -1.61 -21.06 -11.43
C ILE A 303 -2.06 -20.02 -10.42
N ASN A 304 -3.35 -19.76 -10.31
CA ASN A 304 -3.88 -18.79 -9.35
C ASN A 304 -3.46 -19.14 -7.92
N ASN A 305 -3.55 -20.40 -7.50
CA ASN A 305 -3.09 -20.83 -6.17
C ASN A 305 -1.61 -20.51 -5.94
N LEU A 306 -0.74 -20.88 -6.90
CA LEU A 306 0.72 -20.74 -6.77
C LEU A 306 1.18 -19.27 -6.74
N PHE A 307 0.41 -18.35 -7.33
CA PHE A 307 0.73 -16.92 -7.37
C PHE A 307 -0.03 -16.10 -6.33
N PHE A 308 -1.18 -16.57 -5.88
CA PHE A 308 -1.91 -15.95 -4.77
C PHE A 308 -1.28 -16.28 -3.40
N HIS A 309 -0.71 -17.49 -3.29
CA HIS A 309 -0.04 -17.99 -2.09
C HIS A 309 1.43 -18.32 -2.39
N PRO A 310 2.39 -17.38 -2.22
CA PRO A 310 3.82 -17.65 -2.38
C PRO A 310 4.30 -18.82 -1.54
N TYR A 311 3.69 -18.98 -0.37
CA TYR A 311 3.76 -20.15 0.50
C TYR A 311 2.39 -20.82 0.46
N THR A 312 2.26 -21.92 -0.27
CA THR A 312 0.99 -22.67 -0.32
C THR A 312 1.05 -23.93 0.53
N LYS A 313 -0.13 -24.48 0.82
CA LYS A 313 -0.34 -25.73 1.58
C LYS A 313 -1.29 -26.66 0.84
N ILE A 314 -1.31 -27.93 1.29
CA ILE A 314 -2.24 -28.92 0.75
C ILE A 314 -3.70 -28.46 0.88
N GLU A 315 -4.06 -27.84 2.00
CA GLU A 315 -5.40 -27.33 2.28
C GLU A 315 -5.84 -26.25 1.27
N TYR A 316 -4.95 -25.32 0.93
CA TYR A 316 -5.24 -24.28 -0.07
C TYR A 316 -5.38 -24.85 -1.47
N MET A 317 -4.45 -25.73 -1.86
CA MET A 317 -4.56 -26.43 -3.15
C MET A 317 -5.84 -27.29 -3.23
N GLN A 318 -6.23 -27.92 -2.12
CA GLN A 318 -7.46 -28.69 -2.03
C GLN A 318 -8.70 -27.81 -2.24
N HIS A 319 -8.75 -26.67 -1.57
CA HIS A 319 -9.85 -25.72 -1.65
C HIS A 319 -9.96 -25.12 -3.05
N ASP A 320 -8.86 -24.57 -3.57
CA ASP A 320 -8.87 -23.82 -4.83
C ASP A 320 -9.08 -24.69 -6.06
N MET A 321 -8.53 -25.92 -6.04
CA MET A 321 -8.71 -26.91 -7.11
C MET A 321 -9.98 -27.76 -6.96
N MET A 322 -10.70 -27.65 -5.82
CA MET A 322 -11.85 -28.49 -5.46
C MET A 322 -11.54 -29.99 -5.58
N VAL A 323 -10.41 -30.43 -5.02
CA VAL A 323 -9.95 -31.81 -5.06
C VAL A 323 -9.77 -32.39 -3.68
N GLN A 324 -9.68 -33.74 -3.58
CA GLN A 324 -9.39 -34.40 -2.30
C GLN A 324 -7.94 -34.18 -1.86
N ARG A 325 -7.69 -34.23 -0.54
CA ARG A 325 -6.37 -34.00 0.09
C ARG A 325 -5.24 -34.79 -0.56
N LYS A 326 -5.47 -36.07 -0.88
CA LYS A 326 -4.47 -36.96 -1.54
C LYS A 326 -4.12 -36.45 -2.95
N THR A 327 -5.10 -35.94 -3.69
CA THR A 327 -4.90 -35.38 -5.03
C THR A 327 -4.14 -34.04 -4.96
N ALA A 328 -4.52 -33.19 -4.03
CA ALA A 328 -3.82 -31.91 -3.80
C ALA A 328 -2.35 -32.13 -3.43
N ALA A 329 -2.07 -33.07 -2.51
CA ALA A 329 -0.70 -33.44 -2.15
C ALA A 329 0.10 -33.95 -3.37
N LYS A 330 -0.49 -34.83 -4.17
CA LYS A 330 0.15 -35.35 -5.41
C LYS A 330 0.41 -34.22 -6.42
N TYR A 331 -0.50 -33.25 -6.52
CA TYR A 331 -0.29 -32.10 -7.42
C TYR A 331 0.91 -31.27 -6.96
N LEU A 332 0.97 -30.92 -5.69
CA LEU A 332 2.08 -30.14 -5.13
C LEU A 332 3.42 -30.87 -5.24
N ASP A 333 3.46 -32.19 -4.97
CA ASP A 333 4.70 -32.97 -5.11
C ASP A 333 5.18 -33.01 -6.58
N ARG A 334 4.27 -33.16 -7.58
CA ARG A 334 4.64 -33.09 -9.01
C ARG A 334 5.17 -31.68 -9.41
N ILE A 335 4.66 -30.62 -8.81
CA ILE A 335 5.15 -29.24 -9.06
C ILE A 335 6.53 -29.06 -8.45
N VAL A 336 6.81 -29.66 -7.29
CA VAL A 336 8.15 -29.70 -6.69
C VAL A 336 9.12 -30.49 -7.57
N GLU A 337 8.71 -31.68 -8.08
CA GLU A 337 9.52 -32.50 -9.02
C GLU A 337 9.85 -31.71 -10.32
N ALA A 338 8.95 -30.82 -10.75
CA ALA A 338 9.17 -29.93 -11.89
C ALA A 338 10.08 -28.73 -11.57
N GLY A 339 10.56 -28.57 -10.33
CA GLY A 339 11.44 -27.47 -9.92
C GLY A 339 10.78 -26.10 -9.79
N LEU A 340 9.43 -26.06 -9.73
CA LEU A 340 8.67 -24.81 -9.64
C LEU A 340 8.35 -24.41 -8.18
N LEU A 341 8.38 -25.37 -7.26
CA LEU A 341 8.20 -25.13 -5.83
C LEU A 341 9.30 -25.83 -5.03
N GLU A 342 9.59 -25.29 -3.86
CA GLU A 342 10.41 -25.94 -2.84
C GLU A 342 9.51 -26.44 -1.70
N LYS A 343 9.69 -27.70 -1.28
CA LYS A 343 8.94 -28.28 -0.16
C LYS A 343 9.74 -28.16 1.12
N VAL A 344 9.21 -27.39 2.08
CA VAL A 344 9.84 -27.17 3.38
C VAL A 344 8.94 -27.70 4.49
N LYS A 345 9.50 -28.55 5.37
CA LYS A 345 8.81 -29.05 6.55
C LYS A 345 9.08 -28.15 7.75
N LYS A 346 8.03 -27.59 8.36
CA LYS A 346 8.13 -26.82 9.60
C LYS A 346 7.17 -27.40 10.65
N GLY A 347 7.71 -27.99 11.69
CA GLY A 347 6.92 -28.68 12.69
C GLY A 347 6.17 -29.89 12.09
N ARG A 348 4.84 -29.88 12.17
CA ARG A 348 3.96 -30.91 11.63
C ARG A 348 3.42 -30.61 10.23
N GLU A 349 3.72 -29.43 9.69
CA GLU A 349 3.17 -28.94 8.42
C GLU A 349 4.21 -28.93 7.31
N ASN A 350 3.76 -29.19 6.07
CA ASN A 350 4.56 -28.98 4.87
C ASN A 350 4.10 -27.70 4.16
N TYR A 351 5.05 -26.85 3.87
CA TYR A 351 4.89 -25.65 3.05
C TYR A 351 5.49 -25.90 1.68
N TYR A 352 4.86 -25.37 0.67
CA TYR A 352 5.31 -25.42 -0.71
C TYR A 352 5.54 -23.98 -1.17
N ILE A 353 6.81 -23.61 -1.37
CA ILE A 353 7.26 -22.25 -1.55
C ILE A 353 7.55 -21.98 -3.02
N ASN A 354 6.92 -20.94 -3.58
CA ASN A 354 7.24 -20.42 -4.89
C ASN A 354 8.47 -19.48 -4.78
N VAL A 355 9.66 -20.09 -4.78
CA VAL A 355 10.92 -19.37 -4.53
C VAL A 355 11.16 -18.28 -5.58
N LYS A 356 10.88 -18.54 -6.87
CA LYS A 356 11.05 -17.54 -7.92
C LYS A 356 10.16 -16.32 -7.70
N LEU A 357 8.90 -16.52 -7.30
CA LEU A 357 7.98 -15.44 -6.97
C LEU A 357 8.47 -14.68 -5.73
N CYS A 358 8.92 -15.37 -4.69
CA CYS A 358 9.48 -14.73 -3.49
C CYS A 358 10.71 -13.87 -3.83
N ASN A 359 11.62 -14.40 -4.66
CA ASN A 359 12.80 -13.67 -5.10
C ASN A 359 12.44 -12.42 -5.93
N LEU A 360 11.42 -12.51 -6.78
CA LEU A 360 10.94 -11.36 -7.55
C LEU A 360 10.51 -10.21 -6.62
N PHE A 361 9.84 -10.52 -5.50
CA PHE A 361 9.49 -9.52 -4.49
C PHE A 361 10.67 -9.03 -3.66
N LEU A 362 11.66 -9.88 -3.38
CA LEU A 362 12.90 -9.48 -2.70
C LEU A 362 13.68 -8.49 -3.57
N HIS A 363 13.87 -8.79 -4.84
CA HIS A 363 14.56 -7.89 -5.77
C HIS A 363 13.79 -6.60 -6.04
N TYR A 364 12.46 -6.64 -6.11
CA TYR A 364 11.67 -5.42 -6.10
C TYR A 364 12.01 -4.54 -4.89
N ASN A 365 12.37 -5.14 -3.78
CA ASN A 365 12.84 -4.43 -2.59
C ASN A 365 14.26 -3.86 -2.71
N GLU A 366 15.14 -4.47 -3.49
CA GLU A 366 16.53 -4.07 -3.71
C GLU A 366 16.72 -3.09 -4.88
N LEU A 367 15.85 -3.14 -5.90
CA LEU A 367 15.90 -2.27 -7.10
C LEU A 367 15.82 -0.77 -6.80
N SER A 368 15.41 -0.39 -5.59
CA SER A 368 15.48 1.01 -5.14
C SER A 368 16.88 1.42 -4.65
N GLU A 369 17.76 0.46 -4.36
CA GLU A 369 19.12 0.73 -3.86
C GLU A 369 20.20 0.70 -4.97
N GLN A 370 19.94 -0.02 -6.08
CA GLN A 370 20.91 -0.10 -7.20
C GLN A 370 20.16 0.01 -8.55
N LYS A 371 20.46 1.06 -9.29
CA LYS A 371 20.12 1.13 -10.72
C LYS A 371 20.89 0.03 -11.48
N THR A 372 20.16 -0.76 -12.28
CA THR A 372 20.63 -1.66 -13.33
C THR A 372 21.05 -3.07 -12.93
N ASP A 373 20.06 -3.96 -12.78
CA ASP A 373 20.13 -5.30 -13.39
C ASP A 373 18.71 -5.65 -13.85
N THR A 374 18.56 -5.93 -15.12
CA THR A 374 17.25 -6.17 -15.74
C THR A 374 16.61 -7.42 -15.15
N ILE A 375 15.33 -7.37 -14.81
CA ILE A 375 14.50 -8.47 -14.28
C ILE A 375 14.65 -9.77 -15.09
N GLU A 376 15.00 -9.69 -16.37
CA GLU A 376 15.30 -10.84 -17.23
C GLU A 376 16.50 -11.69 -16.76
N SER A 377 17.45 -11.11 -16.00
CA SER A 377 18.61 -11.85 -15.45
C SER A 377 18.23 -12.69 -14.23
N ILE A 378 17.10 -12.41 -13.58
CA ILE A 378 16.66 -13.03 -12.32
C ILE A 378 15.79 -14.27 -12.59
N ILE A 379 15.13 -14.31 -13.75
CA ILE A 379 14.25 -15.41 -14.15
C ILE A 379 15.03 -16.59 -14.77
N LYS A 380 16.28 -16.37 -15.16
CA LYS A 380 17.20 -17.42 -15.65
C LYS A 380 17.88 -18.14 -14.50
#